data_cf20a73cdedbb46f1ccf17985e03944b
#
_entry.id   cf20a73cdedbb46f1ccf17985e03944b
#
_cell.length_a   1.000
_cell.length_b   1.000
_cell.length_c   1.000
_cell.angle_alpha   90.00
_cell.angle_beta   90.00
_cell.angle_gamma   90.00
#
_symmetry.space_group_name_H-M   'P 1'
#
loop_
_entity.id
_entity.type
_entity.pdbx_description
1 polymer ?
#
loop_
_entity_poly.entity_id
_entity_poly.type
_entity_poly.pdbx_seq_one_letter_code
_entity_poly.pdbx_strand_id
1 'polypeptide(L)'
;MTITLLAVSLNEHPLSQPITASFDARGGTIGRADHNTMALPDPERHISRLQAEVQSNGSHYSIKNVGAANPIGVAGRQLAAGESAPLAHGDEVRIGGYLLRVMDDAQAGGSGAAITEGRARVTDNLAGLA
;
A
#
# COMPACT_ATOMS: atom_id res chain seq x y z
N MET A 1 -15.81 1.69 -3.22
CA MET A 1 -14.62 2.27 -2.59
C MET A 1 -13.49 1.27 -2.66
N THR A 2 -12.33 1.67 -3.15
CA THR A 2 -11.14 0.85 -3.20
C THR A 2 -9.92 1.64 -2.80
N ILE A 3 -8.90 0.92 -2.36
CA ILE A 3 -7.59 1.48 -2.06
C ILE A 3 -6.54 0.61 -2.78
N THR A 4 -5.53 1.23 -3.35
CA THR A 4 -4.47 0.53 -4.05
C THR A 4 -3.17 0.69 -3.28
N LEU A 5 -2.45 -0.40 -3.12
CA LEU A 5 -1.09 -0.37 -2.60
C LEU A 5 -0.12 -0.68 -3.73
N LEU A 6 0.91 0.15 -3.83
CA LEU A 6 1.88 0.08 -4.92
C LEU A 6 3.28 -0.06 -4.34
N ALA A 7 3.90 -1.23 -4.51
CA ALA A 7 5.29 -1.43 -4.10
C ALA A 7 6.20 -0.83 -5.17
N VAL A 8 6.95 0.20 -4.79
CA VAL A 8 7.72 0.99 -5.74
C VAL A 8 9.22 0.71 -5.67
N SER A 9 9.71 0.19 -4.54
CA SER A 9 11.13 -0.12 -4.39
C SER A 9 11.34 -1.31 -3.47
N LEU A 10 12.50 -1.95 -3.62
CA LEU A 10 12.93 -3.06 -2.78
C LEU A 10 14.39 -2.80 -2.40
N ASN A 11 14.66 -2.78 -1.10
CA ASN A 11 16.00 -2.50 -0.55
C ASN A 11 16.56 -1.20 -1.14
N GLU A 12 15.68 -0.18 -1.24
CA GLU A 12 16.01 1.16 -1.75
C GLU A 12 16.34 1.22 -3.24
N HIS A 13 16.10 0.13 -3.96
CA HIS A 13 16.25 0.11 -5.41
C HIS A 13 14.87 0.14 -6.06
N PRO A 14 14.62 1.08 -6.97
CA PRO A 14 13.32 1.14 -7.65
C PRO A 14 13.03 -0.16 -8.38
N LEU A 15 11.77 -0.60 -8.31
CA LEU A 15 11.33 -1.77 -9.05
C LEU A 15 11.06 -1.38 -10.49
N SER A 16 11.61 -2.18 -11.44
CA SER A 16 11.33 -1.95 -12.85
C SER A 16 9.86 -2.20 -13.17
N GLN A 17 9.24 -3.12 -12.45
CA GLN A 17 7.80 -3.37 -12.56
C GLN A 17 7.21 -3.32 -11.15
N PRO A 18 6.49 -2.25 -10.83
CA PRO A 18 5.87 -2.16 -9.50
C PRO A 18 4.86 -3.29 -9.28
N ILE A 19 4.77 -3.72 -8.02
CA ILE A 19 3.77 -4.69 -7.61
C ILE A 19 2.57 -3.91 -7.08
N THR A 20 1.40 -4.17 -7.64
CA THR A 20 0.19 -3.46 -7.23
C THR A 20 -0.88 -4.42 -6.79
N ALA A 21 -1.71 -3.97 -5.86
CA ALA A 21 -2.92 -4.70 -5.48
C ALA A 21 -3.98 -3.71 -5.04
N SER A 22 -5.22 -3.96 -5.41
CA SER A 22 -6.35 -3.15 -4.99
C SER A 22 -7.17 -3.93 -3.96
N PHE A 23 -7.66 -3.19 -2.98
CA PHE A 23 -8.43 -3.74 -1.87
C PHE A 23 -9.78 -3.03 -1.83
N ASP A 24 -10.86 -3.80 -1.80
CA ASP A 24 -12.20 -3.25 -1.70
C ASP A 24 -12.70 -3.36 -0.25
N ALA A 25 -14.01 -3.23 -0.04
CA ALA A 25 -14.59 -3.24 1.30
C ALA A 25 -14.35 -4.57 2.04
N ARG A 26 -14.01 -5.63 1.33
CA ARG A 26 -13.70 -6.93 1.96
C ARG A 26 -12.28 -6.97 2.52
N GLY A 27 -11.44 -6.00 2.16
CA GLY A 27 -10.05 -6.01 2.56
C GLY A 27 -9.23 -7.06 1.83
N GLY A 28 -8.16 -7.51 2.46
CA GLY A 28 -7.30 -8.52 1.85
C GLY A 28 -6.04 -8.73 2.67
N THR A 29 -5.10 -9.48 2.10
CA THR A 29 -3.88 -9.88 2.79
C THR A 29 -2.65 -9.52 1.99
N ILE A 30 -1.54 -9.32 2.72
CA ILE A 30 -0.23 -9.01 2.16
C ILE A 30 0.77 -9.98 2.79
N GLY A 31 1.63 -10.57 1.98
CA GLY A 31 2.65 -11.43 2.50
C GLY A 31 3.47 -12.08 1.40
N ARG A 32 4.40 -12.94 1.81
CA ARG A 32 5.32 -13.60 0.89
C ARG A 32 4.64 -14.70 0.07
N ALA A 33 3.59 -15.32 0.60
CA ALA A 33 2.93 -16.42 -0.09
C ALA A 33 2.09 -15.94 -1.26
N ASP A 34 2.05 -16.73 -2.32
CA ASP A 34 1.40 -16.37 -3.58
C ASP A 34 -0.10 -16.17 -3.46
N HIS A 35 -0.73 -16.78 -2.48
CA HIS A 35 -2.19 -16.70 -2.33
C HIS A 35 -2.66 -15.38 -1.70
N ASN A 36 -1.75 -14.54 -1.25
CA ASN A 36 -2.13 -13.23 -0.69
C ASN A 36 -2.71 -12.33 -1.77
N THR A 37 -3.57 -11.41 -1.36
CA THR A 37 -4.08 -10.37 -2.26
C THR A 37 -2.92 -9.59 -2.87
N MET A 38 -1.91 -9.29 -2.06
CA MET A 38 -0.67 -8.68 -2.52
C MET A 38 0.49 -9.59 -2.12
N ALA A 39 1.05 -10.30 -3.08
CA ALA A 39 2.21 -11.17 -2.83
C ALA A 39 3.49 -10.37 -3.02
N LEU A 40 4.35 -10.38 -2.00
CA LEU A 40 5.65 -9.70 -2.03
C LEU A 40 6.74 -10.76 -1.98
N PRO A 41 7.31 -11.14 -3.13
CA PRO A 41 8.36 -12.16 -3.15
C PRO A 41 9.55 -11.76 -2.29
N ASP A 42 10.01 -12.67 -1.45
CA ASP A 42 11.10 -12.38 -0.53
C ASP A 42 11.94 -13.66 -0.31
N PRO A 43 12.95 -13.88 -1.15
CA PRO A 43 13.80 -15.07 -1.01
C PRO A 43 14.59 -15.07 0.30
N GLU A 44 14.80 -13.92 0.93
CA GLU A 44 15.49 -13.81 2.20
C GLU A 44 14.59 -14.05 3.41
N ARG A 45 13.29 -14.17 3.18
CA ARG A 45 12.30 -14.53 4.20
C ARG A 45 12.20 -13.55 5.36
N HIS A 46 12.40 -12.27 5.09
CA HIS A 46 12.14 -11.22 6.06
C HIS A 46 10.64 -10.92 6.18
N ILE A 47 9.85 -11.37 5.22
CA ILE A 47 8.41 -11.17 5.21
C ILE A 47 7.75 -12.51 5.52
N SER A 48 6.82 -12.51 6.47
CA SER A 48 6.05 -13.71 6.81
C SER A 48 5.16 -14.10 5.64
N ARG A 49 4.83 -15.39 5.54
CA ARG A 49 3.92 -15.84 4.50
C ARG A 49 2.64 -15.04 4.50
N LEU A 50 2.08 -14.77 5.69
CA LEU A 50 1.01 -13.80 5.89
C LEU A 50 1.55 -12.73 6.82
N GLN A 51 1.77 -11.52 6.30
CA GLN A 51 2.43 -10.47 7.07
C GLN A 51 1.45 -9.42 7.56
N ALA A 52 0.44 -9.07 6.76
CA ALA A 52 -0.46 -7.98 7.10
C ALA A 52 -1.85 -8.24 6.54
N GLU A 53 -2.84 -7.62 7.19
CA GLU A 53 -4.22 -7.61 6.72
C GLU A 53 -4.67 -6.18 6.51
N VAL A 54 -5.25 -5.92 5.35
CA VAL A 54 -5.91 -4.65 5.06
C VAL A 54 -7.39 -4.84 5.35
N GLN A 55 -7.95 -3.92 6.15
CA GLN A 55 -9.33 -4.00 6.61
C GLN A 55 -10.05 -2.71 6.28
N SER A 56 -11.35 -2.82 5.99
CA SER A 56 -12.21 -1.67 5.76
C SER A 56 -13.30 -1.64 6.83
N ASN A 57 -13.57 -0.44 7.37
CA ASN A 57 -14.70 -0.28 8.29
C ASN A 57 -15.88 0.43 7.63
N GLY A 58 -15.89 0.48 6.29
CA GLY A 58 -16.95 1.13 5.51
C GLY A 58 -16.59 2.52 5.03
N SER A 59 -15.79 3.27 5.77
CA SER A 59 -15.36 4.61 5.35
C SER A 59 -13.86 4.78 5.38
N HIS A 60 -13.13 3.92 6.08
CA HIS A 60 -11.68 4.01 6.20
C HIS A 60 -11.06 2.65 6.04
N TYR A 61 -9.80 2.65 5.61
CA TYR A 61 -8.99 1.44 5.58
C TYR A 61 -7.96 1.49 6.71
N SER A 62 -7.59 0.32 7.19
CA SER A 62 -6.52 0.16 8.16
C SER A 62 -5.68 -1.05 7.77
N ILE A 63 -4.47 -1.12 8.31
CA ILE A 63 -3.58 -2.25 8.12
C ILE A 63 -3.18 -2.78 9.48
N LYS A 64 -3.18 -4.11 9.63
CA LYS A 64 -2.78 -4.78 10.86
C LYS A 64 -1.59 -5.68 10.56
N ASN A 65 -0.56 -5.60 11.39
CA ASN A 65 0.56 -6.51 11.30
C ASN A 65 0.18 -7.84 11.96
N VAL A 66 0.10 -8.89 11.17
CA VAL A 66 -0.24 -10.23 11.67
C VAL A 66 0.96 -11.18 11.59
N GLY A 67 2.09 -10.68 11.09
CA GLY A 67 3.33 -11.46 11.05
C GLY A 67 3.98 -11.50 12.42
N ALA A 68 4.57 -12.64 12.79
CA ALA A 68 5.12 -12.83 14.10
C ALA A 68 6.56 -12.34 14.25
N ALA A 69 7.29 -12.24 13.15
CA ALA A 69 8.74 -12.08 13.21
C ALA A 69 9.19 -10.61 13.13
N ASN A 70 8.59 -9.82 12.25
CA ASN A 70 9.11 -8.48 11.96
C ASN A 70 8.00 -7.43 12.02
N PRO A 71 8.33 -6.21 12.46
CA PRO A 71 7.37 -5.12 12.40
C PRO A 71 7.17 -4.65 10.96
N ILE A 72 6.09 -3.91 10.75
CA ILE A 72 5.90 -3.16 9.51
C ILE A 72 5.85 -1.68 9.85
N GLY A 73 6.15 -0.82 8.88
CA GLY A 73 6.11 0.63 9.08
C GLY A 73 4.93 1.22 8.32
N VAL A 74 4.22 2.15 8.96
CA VAL A 74 3.10 2.84 8.33
C VAL A 74 3.20 4.31 8.69
N ALA A 75 3.38 5.16 7.68
CA ALA A 75 3.47 6.62 7.87
C ALA A 75 4.48 7.01 8.95
N GLY A 76 5.61 6.31 8.99
CA GLY A 76 6.67 6.60 9.96
C GLY A 76 6.53 5.91 11.30
N ARG A 77 5.45 5.16 11.53
CA ARG A 77 5.23 4.39 12.77
C ARG A 77 5.55 2.93 12.53
N GLN A 78 6.14 2.29 13.53
CA GLN A 78 6.31 0.84 13.50
C GLN A 78 5.15 0.14 14.18
N LEU A 79 4.66 -0.92 13.54
CA LEU A 79 3.61 -1.76 14.10
C LEU A 79 4.20 -3.12 14.43
N ALA A 80 4.17 -3.46 15.70
CA ALA A 80 4.52 -4.81 16.15
C ALA A 80 3.38 -5.77 15.84
N ALA A 81 3.61 -7.07 16.03
CA ALA A 81 2.60 -8.09 15.80
C ALA A 81 1.33 -7.76 16.57
N GLY A 82 0.21 -7.79 15.87
CA GLY A 82 -1.10 -7.50 16.45
C GLY A 82 -1.52 -6.04 16.43
N GLU A 83 -0.60 -5.13 16.12
CA GLU A 83 -0.92 -3.71 16.08
C GLU A 83 -1.45 -3.29 14.71
N SER A 84 -2.28 -2.25 14.70
CA SER A 84 -2.87 -1.74 13.47
C SER A 84 -2.79 -0.22 13.42
N ALA A 85 -2.92 0.32 12.21
CA ALA A 85 -2.92 1.76 11.96
C ALA A 85 -3.82 2.07 10.77
N PRO A 86 -4.37 3.30 10.72
CA PRO A 86 -5.15 3.69 9.56
C PRO A 86 -4.24 3.88 8.33
N LEU A 87 -4.84 3.68 7.16
CA LEU A 87 -4.20 3.93 5.86
C LEU A 87 -4.87 5.13 5.22
N ALA A 88 -4.06 6.12 4.84
CA ALA A 88 -4.54 7.30 4.14
C ALA A 88 -3.82 7.47 2.83
N HIS A 89 -4.47 8.14 1.88
CA HIS A 89 -3.87 8.43 0.58
C HIS A 89 -2.53 9.12 0.76
N GLY A 90 -1.52 8.62 0.06
CA GLY A 90 -0.17 9.17 0.11
C GLY A 90 0.73 8.59 1.19
N ASP A 91 0.19 7.79 2.10
CA ASP A 91 1.01 7.16 3.13
C ASP A 91 2.03 6.19 2.51
N GLU A 92 3.14 6.03 3.22
CA GLU A 92 4.14 5.02 2.87
C GLU A 92 4.08 3.89 3.87
N VAL A 93 4.16 2.66 3.34
CA VAL A 93 4.15 1.44 4.14
C VAL A 93 5.44 0.68 3.84
N ARG A 94 6.12 0.24 4.90
CA ARG A 94 7.35 -0.55 4.75
C ARG A 94 7.11 -1.95 5.26
N ILE A 95 7.34 -2.92 4.37
CA ILE A 95 7.19 -4.34 4.68
C ILE A 95 8.45 -5.04 4.16
N GLY A 96 9.23 -5.61 5.08
CA GLY A 96 10.53 -6.15 4.71
C GLY A 96 11.39 -5.07 4.10
N GLY A 97 11.95 -5.33 2.93
CA GLY A 97 12.71 -4.34 2.17
C GLY A 97 11.86 -3.51 1.20
N TYR A 98 10.56 -3.77 1.14
CA TYR A 98 9.69 -3.07 0.20
C TYR A 98 9.20 -1.75 0.76
N LEU A 99 9.12 -0.75 -0.10
CA LEU A 99 8.41 0.50 0.15
C LEU A 99 7.16 0.51 -0.70
N LEU A 100 6.01 0.66 -0.04
CA LEU A 100 4.71 0.71 -0.69
C LEU A 100 4.11 2.10 -0.53
N ARG A 101 3.34 2.52 -1.53
CA ARG A 101 2.55 3.75 -1.44
C ARG A 101 1.08 3.42 -1.43
N VAL A 102 0.34 4.18 -0.64
CA VAL A 102 -1.10 4.03 -0.49
C VAL A 102 -1.79 5.02 -1.41
N MET A 103 -2.69 4.53 -2.24
CA MET A 103 -3.48 5.36 -3.14
C MET A 103 -4.96 5.08 -2.91
N ASP A 104 -5.67 6.06 -2.37
CA ASP A 104 -7.12 5.96 -2.22
C ASP A 104 -7.73 6.34 -3.56
N ASP A 105 -8.38 5.40 -4.20
CA ASP A 105 -8.87 5.60 -5.56
C ASP A 105 -9.91 6.71 -5.65
N ALA A 106 -10.63 6.97 -4.57
CA ALA A 106 -11.58 8.07 -4.52
C ALA A 106 -10.88 9.44 -4.56
N GLN A 107 -9.64 9.52 -4.07
CA GLN A 107 -8.87 10.76 -4.11
C GLN A 107 -7.99 10.86 -5.34
N ALA A 108 -7.47 9.72 -5.80
CA ALA A 108 -6.62 9.70 -6.97
C ALA A 108 -7.39 10.01 -8.25
N GLY A 109 -8.67 9.62 -8.31
CA GLY A 109 -9.50 9.82 -9.50
C GLY A 109 -10.12 11.19 -9.55
N GLY A 110 -9.90 12.02 -8.94
CA GLY A 110 -10.54 13.20 -8.93
C GLY A 110 -10.51 14.33 -9.56
N SER A 111 -10.46 13.74 -9.49
CA SER A 111 -10.59 14.60 -9.77
C SER A 111 -10.70 14.96 -10.09
N GLY A 112 -10.43 14.65 -9.90
CA GLY A 112 -10.68 15.05 -10.48
C GLY A 112 -10.26 15.04 -10.59
N ALA A 113 -10.22 14.97 -10.58
CA ALA A 113 -9.99 15.22 -11.16
C ALA A 113 -9.23 15.19 -11.23
N ALA A 114 -9.09 15.17 -11.18
CA ALA A 114 -8.56 15.32 -11.83
C ALA A 114 -7.55 15.22 -11.85
N ILE A 115 -7.30 15.29 -11.88
CA ILE A 115 -6.62 15.30 -12.60
C ILE A 115 -5.74 15.23 -12.49
N THR A 116 -5.56 15.23 -12.19
CA THR A 116 -4.97 15.34 -12.78
C THR A 116 -4.13 15.22 -12.59
N GLU A 117 -3.92 15.17 -12.40
CA GLU A 117 -3.40 15.33 -13.04
C GLU A 117 -3.09 15.23 -13.04
N GLY A 118 -2.92 15.02 -12.31
CA GLY A 118 -2.92 15.02 -13.08
C GLY A 118 -2.40 15.07 -12.92
N ARG A 119 -2.25 14.73 -12.59
CA ARG A 119 -2.01 14.94 -13.32
C ARG A 119 -1.83 15.27 -13.20
N ALA A 120 -2.11 14.89 -12.22
CA ALA A 120 -2.20 15.26 -12.79
C ALA A 120 -1.69 15.53 -12.71
N ARG A 121 -1.21 15.32 -12.45
CA ARG A 121 -0.95 15.65 -13.18
C ARG A 121 -0.76 16.07 -13.20
N VAL A 122 -1.03 15.62 -12.10
CA VAL A 122 -1.07 16.09 -12.80
C VAL A 122 -0.86 16.46 -12.76
N THR A 123 -0.47 16.48 -12.33
CA THR A 123 -0.45 16.94 -13.01
C THR A 123 -0.31 17.36 -13.07
N ASP A 124 -0.32 17.19 -12.37
CA ASP A 124 -0.37 17.68 -13.11
C ASP A 124 -0.31 18.16 -13.30
N ASN A 125 -0.36 17.91 -12.67
CA ASN A 125 -0.42 18.35 -13.51
C ASN A 125 -0.47 18.86 -13.80
N LEU A 126 -0.73 18.70 -13.13
CA LEU A 126 -0.91 19.08 -14.00
C LEU A 126 -1.08 19.64 -14.26
N ALA A 127 -1.37 19.48 -13.50
CA ALA A 127 -1.71 19.92 -14.21
C ALA A 127 -1.82 20.19 -14.58
N GLY A 128 -1.86 20.02 -14.20
CA GLY A 128 -2.19 20.18 -14.99
C GLY A 128 -2.19 20.40 -15.30
N LEU A 129 -2.38 20.33 -15.11
CA LEU A 129 -2.64 20.51 -15.89
C LEU A 129 -2.88 20.89 -16.19
N ALA A 130 -3.05 20.98 -15.83
CA ALA A 130 -3.55 21.28 -16.27
C ALA A 130 -3.55 21.32 -16.57
#